data_a9f47cbd500ec03f60e8c47555b19e28
#
_entry.id   a9f47cbd500ec03f60e8c47555b19e28
#
_cell.length_a   1.000
_cell.length_b   1.000
_cell.length_c   1.000
_cell.angle_alpha   90.00
_cell.angle_beta   90.00
_cell.angle_gamma   90.00
#
_symmetry.space_group_name_H-M   'P 1'
#
loop_
_entity.id
_entity.type
_entity.pdbx_description
1 polymer ?
#
loop_
_entity_poly.entity_id
_entity_poly.type
_entity_poly.pdbx_seq_one_letter_code
_entity_poly.pdbx_strand_id
1 'polypeptide(L)'
;MLKFASSIFSRLYDRWLYGIEISTVYLLVALVTSGSGFLIVYRNLWQVGWDVAWINKVIYGATFYLCLLGTVVASRNASHISIDILQRLVAPSWRPVLQRLALVIGGLAAVLLTVLAWRYCFYLIGDDDMFLPGSSSWFWRARTWKVPMIPGFALIAFHLLVQGLRSPTRPA
;
A
#
# COMPACT_ATOMS: atom_id res chain seq x y z
N MET A 1 19.68 25.29 11.52
CA MET A 1 19.06 24.85 10.25
C MET A 1 18.47 23.44 10.31
N LEU A 2 19.12 22.44 10.86
CA LEU A 2 18.62 21.05 10.95
C LEU A 2 17.30 20.91 11.74
N LYS A 3 17.09 21.63 12.85
CA LYS A 3 15.84 21.60 13.63
C LYS A 3 14.64 22.22 12.89
N PHE A 4 14.86 23.21 12.03
CA PHE A 4 13.80 23.85 11.25
C PHE A 4 13.35 22.94 10.08
N ALA A 5 14.30 22.33 9.39
CA ALA A 5 14.01 21.34 8.35
C ALA A 5 13.25 20.12 8.93
N SER A 6 13.62 19.64 10.12
CA SER A 6 12.92 18.52 10.78
C SER A 6 11.48 18.88 11.18
N SER A 7 11.20 20.12 11.57
CA SER A 7 9.86 20.56 11.96
C SER A 7 8.90 20.75 10.77
N ILE A 8 9.42 21.20 9.63
CA ILE A 8 8.64 21.30 8.37
C ILE A 8 8.37 19.91 7.82
N PHE A 9 9.40 19.07 7.82
CA PHE A 9 9.27 17.67 7.35
C PHE A 9 8.26 16.87 8.18
N SER A 10 8.28 17.02 9.52
CA SER A 10 7.30 16.34 10.37
C SER A 10 5.86 16.81 10.11
N ARG A 11 5.64 18.12 9.93
CA ARG A 11 4.31 18.68 9.62
C ARG A 11 3.78 18.23 8.25
N LEU A 12 4.63 18.20 7.22
CA LEU A 12 4.27 17.71 5.90
C LEU A 12 3.93 16.21 5.96
N TYR A 13 4.79 15.43 6.62
CA TYR A 13 4.65 14.00 6.81
C TYR A 13 3.37 13.63 7.58
N ASP A 14 3.10 14.31 8.70
CA ASP A 14 2.01 13.92 9.60
C ASP A 14 0.64 14.44 9.14
N ARG A 15 0.57 15.57 8.46
CA ARG A 15 -0.71 16.21 8.13
C ARG A 15 -1.18 15.97 6.70
N TRP A 16 -0.31 16.09 5.72
CA TRP A 16 -0.70 15.97 4.30
C TRP A 16 -0.64 14.53 3.80
N LEU A 17 0.49 13.87 4.03
CA LEU A 17 0.66 12.50 3.52
C LEU A 17 -0.35 11.55 4.17
N TYR A 18 -0.52 11.64 5.48
CA TYR A 18 -1.51 10.84 6.20
C TYR A 18 -2.94 11.12 5.75
N GLY A 19 -3.29 12.39 5.53
CA GLY A 19 -4.62 12.76 5.01
C GLY A 19 -4.90 12.14 3.64
N ILE A 20 -3.92 12.16 2.73
CA ILE A 20 -4.04 11.55 1.40
C ILE A 20 -4.16 10.03 1.51
N GLU A 21 -3.29 9.38 2.29
CA GLU A 21 -3.32 7.93 2.49
C GLU A 21 -4.68 7.46 3.01
N ILE A 22 -5.18 8.06 4.07
CA ILE A 22 -6.47 7.71 4.69
C ILE A 22 -7.64 8.00 3.75
N SER A 23 -7.65 9.16 3.09
CA SER A 23 -8.74 9.49 2.15
C SER A 23 -8.79 8.49 0.99
N THR A 24 -7.62 8.07 0.49
CA THR A 24 -7.55 7.06 -0.57
C THR A 24 -8.05 5.70 -0.09
N VAL A 25 -7.73 5.30 1.15
CA VAL A 25 -8.26 4.07 1.75
C VAL A 25 -9.79 4.11 1.84
N TYR A 26 -10.37 5.21 2.35
CA TYR A 26 -11.84 5.34 2.42
C TYR A 26 -12.51 5.28 1.04
N LEU A 27 -11.92 5.94 0.04
CA LEU A 27 -12.42 5.90 -1.32
C LEU A 27 -12.40 4.48 -1.89
N LEU A 28 -11.30 3.74 -1.70
CA LEU A 28 -11.19 2.35 -2.15
C LEU A 28 -12.17 1.43 -1.43
N VAL A 29 -12.35 1.59 -0.11
CA VAL A 29 -13.36 0.83 0.66
C VAL A 29 -14.75 1.10 0.10
N ALA A 30 -15.12 2.36 -0.12
CA ALA A 30 -16.40 2.72 -0.70
C ALA A 30 -16.59 2.11 -2.10
N LEU A 31 -15.54 2.16 -2.95
CA LEU A 31 -15.56 1.57 -4.29
C LEU A 31 -15.77 0.06 -4.25
N VAL A 32 -15.01 -0.65 -3.42
CA VAL A 32 -15.10 -2.12 -3.30
C VAL A 32 -16.47 -2.51 -2.74
N THR A 33 -16.94 -1.83 -1.70
CA THR A 33 -18.23 -2.17 -1.06
C THR A 33 -19.40 -1.89 -2.01
N SER A 34 -19.44 -0.71 -2.64
CA SER A 34 -20.52 -0.36 -3.57
C SER A 34 -20.51 -1.22 -4.83
N GLY A 35 -19.32 -1.50 -5.39
CA GLY A 35 -19.17 -2.37 -6.56
C GLY A 35 -19.58 -3.81 -6.28
N SER A 36 -19.19 -4.36 -5.12
CA SER A 36 -19.60 -5.70 -4.69
C SER A 36 -21.10 -5.78 -4.43
N GLY A 37 -21.66 -4.78 -3.76
CA GLY A 37 -23.10 -4.66 -3.53
C GLY A 37 -23.89 -4.60 -4.84
N PHE A 38 -23.44 -3.77 -5.79
CA PHE A 38 -24.03 -3.70 -7.13
C PHE A 38 -24.00 -5.05 -7.84
N LEU A 39 -22.88 -5.78 -7.81
CA LEU A 39 -22.79 -7.10 -8.45
C LEU A 39 -23.72 -8.13 -7.84
N ILE A 40 -23.90 -8.11 -6.51
CA ILE A 40 -24.84 -9.01 -5.82
C ILE A 40 -26.27 -8.71 -6.29
N VAL A 41 -26.68 -7.43 -6.26
CA VAL A 41 -28.01 -7.01 -6.70
C VAL A 41 -28.24 -7.35 -8.17
N TYR A 42 -27.25 -7.04 -9.04
CA TYR A 42 -27.33 -7.30 -10.47
C TYR A 42 -27.52 -8.78 -10.77
N ARG A 43 -26.72 -9.67 -10.14
CA ARG A 43 -26.81 -11.13 -10.38
C ARG A 43 -28.09 -11.76 -9.88
N ASN A 44 -28.67 -11.23 -8.79
CA ASN A 44 -29.86 -11.82 -8.19
C ASN A 44 -31.17 -11.26 -8.74
N LEU A 45 -31.18 -9.99 -9.16
CA LEU A 45 -32.44 -9.33 -9.56
C LEU A 45 -32.57 -9.07 -11.05
N TRP A 46 -31.46 -8.84 -11.77
CA TRP A 46 -31.58 -8.31 -13.13
C TRP A 46 -31.15 -9.24 -14.24
N GLN A 47 -30.36 -10.25 -14.04
CA GLN A 47 -29.91 -11.27 -15.04
C GLN A 47 -29.88 -10.79 -16.52
N VAL A 48 -29.84 -9.48 -16.77
CA VAL A 48 -29.79 -8.86 -18.08
C VAL A 48 -28.40 -9.11 -18.65
N GLY A 49 -28.28 -9.53 -19.89
CA GLY A 49 -27.04 -9.99 -20.53
C GLY A 49 -25.92 -8.97 -20.70
N TRP A 50 -25.77 -8.03 -19.77
CA TRP A 50 -24.65 -7.08 -19.77
C TRP A 50 -23.39 -7.78 -19.26
N ASP A 51 -22.31 -7.60 -19.98
CA ASP A 51 -20.99 -8.07 -19.54
C ASP A 51 -20.51 -7.23 -18.34
N VAL A 52 -20.65 -7.78 -17.14
CA VAL A 52 -20.19 -7.16 -15.89
C VAL A 52 -18.79 -7.64 -15.45
N ALA A 53 -18.11 -8.41 -16.32
CA ALA A 53 -16.78 -8.95 -15.99
C ALA A 53 -15.76 -7.85 -15.67
N TRP A 54 -15.86 -6.69 -16.29
CA TRP A 54 -15.00 -5.54 -16.03
C TRP A 54 -15.15 -5.02 -14.59
N ILE A 55 -16.35 -5.05 -14.01
CA ILE A 55 -16.59 -4.60 -12.63
C ILE A 55 -15.84 -5.50 -11.65
N ASN A 56 -15.88 -6.83 -11.85
CA ASN A 56 -15.10 -7.77 -11.06
C ASN A 56 -13.60 -7.42 -11.10
N LYS A 57 -13.05 -7.12 -12.27
CA LYS A 57 -11.64 -6.76 -12.42
C LYS A 57 -11.29 -5.47 -11.69
N VAL A 58 -12.16 -4.46 -11.77
CA VAL A 58 -11.99 -3.20 -11.01
C VAL A 58 -12.01 -3.46 -9.51
N ILE A 59 -12.95 -4.28 -9.01
CA ILE A 59 -13.04 -4.65 -7.60
C ILE A 59 -11.77 -5.38 -7.14
N TYR A 60 -11.27 -6.35 -7.91
CA TYR A 60 -10.02 -7.06 -7.58
C TYR A 60 -8.82 -6.09 -7.54
N GLY A 61 -8.71 -5.19 -8.52
CA GLY A 61 -7.67 -4.15 -8.53
C GLY A 61 -7.78 -3.23 -7.32
N ALA A 62 -8.97 -2.74 -7.01
CA ALA A 62 -9.22 -1.88 -5.86
C ALA A 62 -8.92 -2.58 -4.53
N THR A 63 -9.29 -3.87 -4.39
CA THR A 63 -8.97 -4.68 -3.21
C THR A 63 -7.47 -4.84 -3.04
N PHE A 64 -6.74 -5.11 -4.13
CA PHE A 64 -5.28 -5.17 -4.09
C PHE A 64 -4.67 -3.86 -3.59
N TYR A 65 -5.12 -2.71 -4.11
CA TYR A 65 -4.63 -1.40 -3.65
C TYR A 65 -5.05 -1.07 -2.23
N LEU A 66 -6.22 -1.51 -1.80
CA LEU A 66 -6.67 -1.37 -0.42
C LEU A 66 -5.71 -2.12 0.53
N CYS A 67 -5.32 -3.34 0.20
CA CYS A 67 -4.33 -4.12 0.96
C CYS A 67 -2.96 -3.43 0.97
N LEU A 68 -2.50 -2.92 -0.18
CA LEU A 68 -1.23 -2.22 -0.30
C LEU A 68 -1.21 -0.94 0.55
N LEU A 69 -2.24 -0.09 0.44
CA LEU A 69 -2.36 1.13 1.23
C LEU A 69 -2.58 0.85 2.72
N GLY A 70 -3.34 -0.19 3.06
CA GLY A 70 -3.45 -0.67 4.43
C GLY A 70 -2.08 -1.01 5.03
N THR A 71 -1.22 -1.66 4.24
CA THR A 71 0.17 -1.96 4.64
C THR A 71 1.00 -0.67 4.76
N VAL A 72 0.81 0.32 3.88
CA VAL A 72 1.47 1.65 3.99
C VAL A 72 1.12 2.31 5.31
N VAL A 73 -0.18 2.39 5.66
CA VAL A 73 -0.66 3.00 6.91
C VAL A 73 -0.18 2.21 8.14
N ALA A 74 -0.22 0.88 8.09
CA ALA A 74 0.30 0.02 9.16
C ALA A 74 1.81 0.21 9.36
N SER A 75 2.58 0.31 8.27
CA SER A 75 4.02 0.58 8.31
C SER A 75 4.33 1.93 8.94
N ARG A 76 3.51 2.95 8.67
CA ARG A 76 3.64 4.28 9.27
C ARG A 76 3.51 4.24 10.80
N ASN A 77 2.58 3.46 11.31
CA ASN A 77 2.30 3.37 12.75
C ASN A 77 3.22 2.37 13.47
N ALA A 78 4.14 1.70 12.75
CA ALA A 78 4.96 0.57 13.24
C ALA A 78 4.14 -0.54 13.92
N SER A 79 2.84 -0.62 13.62
CA SER A 79 1.89 -1.57 14.23
C SER A 79 1.94 -2.94 13.56
N HIS A 80 3.14 -3.53 13.46
CA HIS A 80 3.30 -4.89 12.96
C HIS A 80 3.20 -5.86 14.13
N ILE A 81 2.08 -6.58 14.21
CA ILE A 81 1.75 -7.56 15.27
C ILE A 81 2.88 -8.60 15.48
N SER A 82 3.56 -8.99 14.40
CA SER A 82 4.68 -9.94 14.47
C SER A 82 5.86 -9.42 15.29
N ILE A 83 6.12 -8.12 15.27
CA ILE A 83 7.19 -7.49 16.05
C ILE A 83 6.81 -7.50 17.54
N ASP A 84 5.54 -7.25 17.88
CA ASP A 84 5.07 -7.23 19.26
C ASP A 84 5.17 -8.59 19.93
N ILE A 85 4.86 -9.68 19.22
CA ILE A 85 4.99 -11.05 19.73
C ILE A 85 6.46 -11.38 19.98
N LEU A 86 7.33 -11.06 19.04
CA LEU A 86 8.77 -11.32 19.18
C LEU A 86 9.37 -10.53 20.34
N GLN A 87 8.93 -9.28 20.56
CA GLN A 87 9.38 -8.46 21.69
C GLN A 87 9.00 -9.04 23.06
N ARG A 88 7.89 -9.78 23.15
CA ARG A 88 7.48 -10.44 24.42
C ARG A 88 8.37 -11.61 24.80
N LEU A 89 8.98 -12.27 23.82
CA LEU A 89 9.83 -13.45 24.01
C LEU A 89 11.30 -13.09 24.33
N VAL A 90 11.70 -11.84 24.09
CA VAL A 90 13.10 -11.40 24.22
C VAL A 90 13.30 -10.54 25.46
N ALA A 91 14.49 -10.64 26.08
CA ALA A 91 14.86 -9.83 27.23
C ALA A 91 14.69 -8.31 26.94
N PRO A 92 14.23 -7.50 27.91
CA PRO A 92 13.92 -6.10 27.72
C PRO A 92 15.07 -5.26 27.12
N SER A 93 16.31 -5.62 27.42
CA SER A 93 17.52 -4.94 26.91
C SER A 93 17.71 -5.09 25.38
N TRP A 94 17.23 -6.18 24.79
CA TRP A 94 17.39 -6.47 23.37
C TRP A 94 16.22 -5.98 22.49
N ARG A 95 15.09 -5.65 23.11
CA ARG A 95 13.88 -5.20 22.38
C ARG A 95 14.12 -4.03 21.44
N PRO A 96 14.80 -2.94 21.83
CA PRO A 96 15.01 -1.80 20.93
C PRO A 96 15.93 -2.14 19.75
N VAL A 97 16.91 -3.03 19.95
CA VAL A 97 17.80 -3.49 18.87
C VAL A 97 17.03 -4.33 17.87
N LEU A 98 16.24 -5.27 18.37
CA LEU A 98 15.43 -6.15 17.52
C LEU A 98 14.38 -5.38 16.71
N GLN A 99 13.73 -4.40 17.34
CA GLN A 99 12.78 -3.54 16.65
C GLN A 99 13.44 -2.74 15.52
N ARG A 100 14.59 -2.15 15.77
CA ARG A 100 15.34 -1.42 14.71
C ARG A 100 15.75 -2.36 13.58
N LEU A 101 16.29 -3.53 13.92
CA LEU A 101 16.71 -4.52 12.94
C LEU A 101 15.52 -4.94 12.05
N ALA A 102 14.37 -5.23 12.65
CA ALA A 102 13.17 -5.59 11.91
C ALA A 102 12.68 -4.47 10.99
N LEU A 103 12.71 -3.20 11.43
CA LEU A 103 12.35 -2.05 10.61
C LEU A 103 13.31 -1.85 9.44
N VAL A 104 14.62 -2.01 9.67
CA VAL A 104 15.63 -1.89 8.60
C VAL A 104 15.50 -3.03 7.58
N ILE A 105 15.38 -4.27 8.05
CA ILE A 105 15.19 -5.43 7.15
C ILE A 105 13.90 -5.28 6.35
N GLY A 106 12.78 -4.91 7.00
CA GLY A 106 11.51 -4.65 6.33
C GLY A 106 11.61 -3.51 5.31
N GLY A 107 12.32 -2.43 5.65
CA GLY A 107 12.57 -1.32 4.75
C GLY A 107 13.39 -1.73 3.53
N LEU A 108 14.47 -2.51 3.70
CA LEU A 108 15.27 -3.04 2.59
C LEU A 108 14.47 -3.98 1.70
N ALA A 109 13.66 -4.85 2.29
CA ALA A 109 12.74 -5.72 1.54
C ALA A 109 11.74 -4.90 0.71
N ALA A 110 11.18 -3.82 1.27
CA ALA A 110 10.26 -2.94 0.55
C ALA A 110 10.95 -2.16 -0.57
N VAL A 111 12.23 -1.75 -0.41
CA VAL A 111 13.04 -1.18 -1.49
C VAL A 111 13.21 -2.20 -2.62
N LEU A 112 13.56 -3.44 -2.29
CA LEU A 112 13.68 -4.51 -3.28
C LEU A 112 12.37 -4.72 -4.04
N LEU A 113 11.23 -4.76 -3.33
CA LEU A 113 9.91 -4.87 -3.95
C LEU A 113 9.59 -3.68 -4.86
N THR A 114 10.03 -2.46 -4.49
CA THR A 114 9.89 -1.27 -5.35
C THR A 114 10.66 -1.45 -6.66
N VAL A 115 11.89 -1.91 -6.59
CA VAL A 115 12.73 -2.16 -7.79
C VAL A 115 12.12 -3.28 -8.65
N LEU A 116 11.66 -4.35 -8.04
CA LEU A 116 10.99 -5.45 -8.75
C LEU A 116 9.68 -4.99 -9.41
N ALA A 117 8.86 -4.19 -8.71
CA ALA A 117 7.64 -3.60 -9.28
C ALA A 117 7.94 -2.69 -10.47
N TRP A 118 9.00 -1.87 -10.38
CA TRP A 118 9.48 -1.07 -11.50
C TRP A 118 9.84 -1.94 -12.70
N ARG A 119 10.71 -2.94 -12.49
CA ARG A 119 11.14 -3.86 -13.57
C ARG A 119 9.94 -4.59 -14.18
N TYR A 120 9.03 -5.06 -13.34
CA TYR A 120 7.81 -5.72 -13.78
C TYR A 120 6.95 -4.80 -14.66
N CYS A 121 6.68 -3.57 -14.23
CA CYS A 121 5.83 -2.63 -14.97
C CYS A 121 6.43 -2.16 -16.30
N PHE A 122 7.75 -2.01 -16.37
CA PHE A 122 8.38 -1.39 -17.56
C PHE A 122 9.10 -2.36 -18.48
N TYR A 123 9.47 -3.56 -18.01
CA TYR A 123 10.22 -4.51 -18.80
C TYR A 123 9.52 -5.86 -19.03
N LEU A 124 8.62 -6.26 -18.13
CA LEU A 124 7.96 -7.58 -18.20
C LEU A 124 6.52 -7.50 -18.71
N ILE A 125 5.82 -6.39 -18.48
CA ILE A 125 4.47 -6.20 -19.02
C ILE A 125 4.58 -5.75 -20.47
N GLY A 126 4.00 -6.50 -21.40
CA GLY A 126 3.87 -6.12 -22.79
C GLY A 126 3.01 -4.88 -22.97
N ASP A 127 3.29 -4.09 -24.00
CA ASP A 127 2.49 -2.89 -24.30
C ASP A 127 1.06 -3.24 -24.73
N ASP A 128 0.88 -4.46 -25.26
CA ASP A 128 -0.41 -4.99 -25.73
C ASP A 128 -1.19 -5.72 -24.62
N ASP A 129 -0.57 -5.93 -23.45
CA ASP A 129 -1.25 -6.55 -22.33
C ASP A 129 -2.36 -5.65 -21.79
N MET A 130 -3.61 -6.11 -21.93
CA MET A 130 -4.80 -5.40 -21.48
C MET A 130 -5.32 -5.96 -20.16
N PHE A 131 -5.59 -5.07 -19.20
CA PHE A 131 -6.28 -5.42 -17.96
C PHE A 131 -7.70 -5.90 -18.26
N LEU A 132 -8.36 -5.28 -19.25
CA LEU A 132 -9.66 -5.69 -19.78
C LEU A 132 -9.49 -6.13 -21.24
N PRO A 133 -9.62 -7.43 -21.56
CA PRO A 133 -9.55 -7.94 -22.93
C PRO A 133 -10.60 -7.27 -23.83
N GLY A 134 -10.19 -6.96 -25.07
CA GLY A 134 -11.07 -6.31 -26.06
C GLY A 134 -11.20 -4.81 -25.94
N SER A 135 -10.54 -4.18 -24.96
CA SER A 135 -10.50 -2.72 -24.83
C SER A 135 -9.28 -2.15 -25.54
N SER A 136 -9.46 -1.09 -26.36
CA SER A 136 -8.37 -0.37 -27.00
C SER A 136 -7.90 0.87 -26.18
N SER A 137 -8.58 1.19 -25.08
CA SER A 137 -8.28 2.38 -24.28
C SER A 137 -6.99 2.20 -23.46
N TRP A 138 -6.12 3.22 -23.47
CA TRP A 138 -4.91 3.28 -22.64
C TRP A 138 -5.19 3.05 -21.15
N PHE A 139 -6.36 3.45 -20.68
CA PHE A 139 -6.80 3.27 -19.29
C PHE A 139 -6.86 1.79 -18.90
N TRP A 140 -7.24 0.91 -19.83
CA TRP A 140 -7.35 -0.53 -19.58
C TRP A 140 -6.05 -1.31 -19.84
N ARG A 141 -4.96 -0.65 -20.15
CA ARG A 141 -3.66 -1.31 -20.26
C ARG A 141 -3.24 -1.86 -18.89
N ALA A 142 -2.73 -3.07 -18.87
CA ALA A 142 -2.28 -3.73 -17.64
C ALA A 142 -1.24 -2.90 -16.91
N ARG A 143 -0.34 -2.23 -17.63
CA ARG A 143 0.67 -1.31 -17.09
C ARG A 143 0.03 -0.18 -16.29
N THR A 144 -0.99 0.50 -16.82
CA THR A 144 -1.67 1.61 -16.13
C THR A 144 -2.22 1.20 -14.77
N TRP A 145 -2.78 -0.01 -14.67
CA TRP A 145 -3.32 -0.53 -13.41
C TRP A 145 -2.26 -1.03 -12.45
N LYS A 146 -1.04 -1.33 -12.89
CA LYS A 146 0.03 -1.88 -12.05
C LYS A 146 1.08 -0.84 -11.62
N VAL A 147 1.23 0.26 -12.34
CA VAL A 147 2.16 1.35 -12.01
C VAL A 147 2.00 1.88 -10.57
N PRO A 148 0.78 2.04 -10.02
CA PRO A 148 0.61 2.49 -8.63
C PRO A 148 1.21 1.56 -7.55
N MET A 149 1.61 0.32 -7.89
CA MET A 149 2.36 -0.54 -6.98
C MET A 149 3.72 0.05 -6.60
N ILE A 150 4.34 0.77 -7.55
CA ILE A 150 5.68 1.36 -7.35
C ILE A 150 5.67 2.38 -6.21
N PRO A 151 4.84 3.45 -6.25
CA PRO A 151 4.76 4.39 -5.14
C PRO A 151 4.24 3.73 -3.85
N GLY A 152 3.38 2.71 -3.93
CA GLY A 152 2.93 1.98 -2.75
C GLY A 152 4.08 1.30 -1.99
N PHE A 153 4.90 0.51 -2.67
CA PHE A 153 6.07 -0.11 -2.04
C PHE A 153 7.13 0.91 -1.64
N ALA A 154 7.32 1.99 -2.42
CA ALA A 154 8.22 3.07 -2.06
C ALA A 154 7.79 3.78 -0.76
N LEU A 155 6.50 4.01 -0.55
CA LEU A 155 5.97 4.57 0.69
C LEU A 155 6.18 3.63 1.89
N ILE A 156 5.96 2.32 1.72
CA ILE A 156 6.26 1.33 2.77
C ILE A 156 7.74 1.41 3.15
N ALA A 157 8.64 1.38 2.16
CA ALA A 157 10.08 1.49 2.39
C ALA A 157 10.44 2.78 3.13
N PHE A 158 9.88 3.91 2.68
CA PHE A 158 10.08 5.21 3.29
C PHE A 158 9.63 5.23 4.76
N HIS A 159 8.43 4.75 5.07
CA HIS A 159 7.92 4.72 6.44
C HIS A 159 8.77 3.87 7.36
N LEU A 160 9.13 2.65 6.93
CA LEU A 160 9.93 1.73 7.73
C LEU A 160 11.35 2.26 7.97
N LEU A 161 12.00 2.83 6.95
CA LEU A 161 13.33 3.40 7.09
C LEU A 161 13.34 4.66 7.96
N VAL A 162 12.37 5.56 7.79
CA VAL A 162 12.25 6.76 8.65
C VAL A 162 12.05 6.37 10.10
N GLN A 163 11.25 5.34 10.38
CA GLN A 163 11.06 4.87 11.76
C GLN A 163 12.29 4.15 12.31
N GLY A 164 12.98 3.37 11.51
CA GLY A 164 14.23 2.74 11.91
C GLY A 164 15.32 3.75 12.29
N LEU A 165 15.31 4.93 11.65
CA LEU A 165 16.25 6.03 11.93
C LEU A 165 15.82 6.92 13.11
N ARG A 166 14.52 6.97 13.43
CA ARG A 166 14.03 7.70 14.63
C ARG A 166 14.50 6.97 15.88
N SER A 167 15.04 7.71 16.84
CA SER A 167 15.36 7.13 18.14
C SER A 167 14.08 6.56 18.77
N PRO A 168 14.12 5.35 19.40
CA PRO A 168 12.96 4.84 20.10
C PRO A 168 12.56 5.87 21.17
N THR A 169 11.36 6.43 21.03
CA THR A 169 10.74 7.19 22.12
C THR A 169 10.66 6.25 23.30
N ARG A 170 11.25 6.64 24.44
CA ARG A 170 11.15 5.89 25.69
C ARG A 170 9.68 5.57 25.92
N PRO A 171 9.31 4.31 26.23
CA PRO A 171 7.96 4.02 26.69
C PRO A 171 7.69 4.87 27.93
N ALA A 172 6.58 5.58 27.92
CA ALA A 172 6.06 6.29 29.07
C ALA A 172 5.65 5.31 30.18
#